data_ed65bc1c24177226b1f60e16c111c96e
#
_entry.id   ed65bc1c24177226b1f60e16c111c96e
#
_cell.length_a   1.000
_cell.length_b   1.000
_cell.length_c   1.000
_cell.angle_alpha   90.00
_cell.angle_beta   90.00
_cell.angle_gamma   90.00
#
_symmetry.space_group_name_H-M   'P 1'
#
loop_
_entity.id
_entity.type
_entity.pdbx_description
1 polymer ?
#
loop_
_entity_poly.entity_id
_entity_poly.type
_entity_poly.pdbx_seq_one_letter_code
_entity_poly.pdbx_strand_id
1 'polypeptide(L)'
;MPIRKAITFILIPITTGLFSSWVLADTAVTPLKTYAQSPLQSNSLTTELRSAFAMKDDSVELFATGTISSVWAHSESFSMDYYQNQVVTGAQWQITPKFKAELKYQYNYAGNNRLDSFVYGFHDFFGIGQNGRDKVEDDQFSISVPKYGVDTQDFENEILSSALHSYLEYQLFANEHNAVSLGASLYFNKVNSGHFKREAFEQGLQANYSFSYEKHAIFSTLGVTFHDGGVISELPYKDNTVSFAIGYGYAITPSHHIVTSYHNYEGTVDDSDDFSESSHEYVLGYRYLLEKAAFEFSVIENAINMDNSTDIAFTFGVRYTL
;
A
#
# COMPACT_ATOMS: atom_id res chain seq x y z
N MET A 1 34.58 -13.67 -15.56
CA MET A 1 35.16 -13.18 -14.29
C MET A 1 34.03 -12.33 -13.64
N PRO A 2 33.25 -12.86 -12.71
CA PRO A 2 32.09 -12.15 -12.18
C PRO A 2 32.51 -11.24 -11.02
N ILE A 3 32.09 -10.00 -11.11
CA ILE A 3 32.31 -8.98 -10.07
C ILE A 3 31.27 -9.18 -8.98
N ARG A 4 31.69 -9.69 -7.82
CA ARG A 4 30.87 -9.74 -6.62
C ARG A 4 30.70 -8.32 -6.07
N LYS A 5 29.49 -7.78 -6.13
CA LYS A 5 29.14 -6.54 -5.40
C LYS A 5 28.95 -6.90 -3.92
N ALA A 6 29.81 -6.38 -3.07
CA ALA A 6 29.64 -6.48 -1.62
C ALA A 6 28.62 -5.44 -1.16
N ILE A 7 27.54 -5.90 -0.53
CA ILE A 7 26.58 -5.04 0.16
C ILE A 7 27.15 -4.76 1.55
N THR A 8 27.54 -3.53 1.81
CA THR A 8 28.01 -3.09 3.12
C THR A 8 26.81 -2.68 3.97
N PHE A 9 26.48 -3.47 4.98
CA PHE A 9 25.50 -3.08 5.98
C PHE A 9 26.11 -2.05 6.93
N ILE A 10 25.52 -0.86 7.02
CA ILE A 10 25.86 0.14 8.02
C ILE A 10 25.09 -0.20 9.30
N LEU A 11 25.80 -0.73 10.30
CA LEU A 11 25.30 -0.89 11.66
C LEU A 11 25.37 0.47 12.38
N ILE A 12 24.19 1.04 12.69
CA ILE A 12 24.09 2.24 13.52
C ILE A 12 24.15 1.77 15.00
N PRO A 13 25.04 2.31 15.84
CA PRO A 13 25.14 1.91 17.24
C PRO A 13 23.92 2.40 18.04
N ILE A 14 23.22 1.46 18.67
CA ILE A 14 22.14 1.72 19.59
C ILE A 14 22.76 2.08 20.97
N THR A 15 22.76 3.35 21.33
CA THR A 15 23.10 3.79 22.68
C THR A 15 21.87 3.69 23.58
N THR A 16 21.91 2.82 24.57
CA THR A 16 20.85 2.62 25.57
C THR A 16 20.86 3.76 26.59
N GLY A 17 19.90 4.67 26.48
CA GLY A 17 19.56 5.61 27.53
C GLY A 17 18.18 5.30 28.11
N LEU A 18 18.12 4.79 29.33
CA LEU A 18 16.89 4.54 30.06
C LEU A 18 16.36 5.86 30.65
N PHE A 19 15.46 6.54 29.93
CA PHE A 19 14.52 7.49 30.53
C PHE A 19 13.18 7.38 29.81
N SER A 20 12.18 6.87 30.50
CA SER A 20 10.80 6.84 30.02
C SER A 20 10.15 8.21 30.26
N SER A 21 10.20 9.07 29.27
CA SER A 21 9.32 10.22 29.16
C SER A 21 8.22 9.91 28.14
N TRP A 22 6.99 9.93 28.60
CA TRP A 22 5.80 9.74 27.78
C TRP A 22 5.64 10.97 26.89
N VAL A 23 6.01 10.85 25.61
CA VAL A 23 5.71 11.90 24.63
C VAL A 23 4.29 11.67 24.15
N LEU A 24 3.46 12.66 24.40
CA LEU A 24 2.10 12.74 23.90
C LEU A 24 2.12 12.69 22.37
N ALA A 25 1.63 11.59 21.81
CA ALA A 25 1.56 11.35 20.36
C ALA A 25 0.51 12.19 19.62
N ASP A 26 -0.06 13.20 20.27
CA ASP A 26 -1.23 13.95 19.76
C ASP A 26 -0.93 14.91 18.59
N THR A 27 0.35 15.08 18.20
CA THR A 27 0.75 15.87 17.03
C THR A 27 1.81 15.17 16.18
N ALA A 28 2.15 13.94 16.48
CA ALA A 28 3.17 13.21 15.75
C ALA A 28 2.72 12.95 14.31
N VAL A 29 3.60 13.24 13.36
CA VAL A 29 3.39 12.84 11.98
C VAL A 29 3.35 11.31 11.92
N THR A 30 2.35 10.75 11.25
CA THR A 30 2.20 9.29 11.03
C THR A 30 2.05 9.01 9.52
N PRO A 31 2.27 7.78 9.06
CA PRO A 31 1.99 7.42 7.67
C PRO A 31 0.53 7.72 7.28
N LEU A 32 0.29 8.00 6.00
CA LEU A 32 -1.05 8.09 5.45
C LEU A 32 -1.70 6.68 5.41
N LYS A 33 -3.03 6.64 5.41
CA LYS A 33 -3.76 5.39 5.15
C LYS A 33 -3.87 5.19 3.63
N THR A 34 -2.81 4.63 3.06
CA THR A 34 -2.73 4.24 1.64
C THR A 34 -2.49 2.74 1.54
N TYR A 35 -2.94 2.14 0.46
CA TYR A 35 -2.86 0.71 0.20
C TYR A 35 -2.32 0.49 -1.19
N ALA A 36 -1.71 -0.67 -1.44
CA ALA A 36 -1.20 -1.03 -2.76
C ALA A 36 -2.26 -0.85 -3.85
N GLN A 37 -1.87 -0.29 -4.98
CA GLN A 37 -2.74 -0.06 -6.13
C GLN A 37 -2.35 -0.90 -7.35
N SER A 38 -1.14 -1.45 -7.39
CA SER A 38 -0.71 -2.35 -8.46
C SER A 38 -1.67 -3.55 -8.59
N PRO A 39 -1.97 -4.03 -9.81
CA PRO A 39 -3.12 -4.89 -10.12
C PRO A 39 -3.28 -6.12 -9.25
N LEU A 40 -2.20 -6.87 -9.03
CA LEU A 40 -2.26 -8.11 -8.25
C LEU A 40 -2.13 -7.83 -6.76
N GLN A 41 -1.27 -6.89 -6.38
CA GLN A 41 -0.99 -6.53 -5.00
C GLN A 41 -2.19 -5.86 -4.32
N SER A 42 -2.95 -5.04 -5.04
CA SER A 42 -4.15 -4.36 -4.50
C SER A 42 -5.26 -5.32 -4.11
N ASN A 43 -5.27 -6.51 -4.68
CA ASN A 43 -6.32 -7.53 -4.50
C ASN A 43 -5.87 -8.72 -3.64
N SER A 44 -4.74 -8.59 -2.94
CA SER A 44 -4.11 -9.57 -2.08
C SER A 44 -3.62 -8.91 -0.78
N LEU A 45 -3.13 -9.70 0.19
CA LEU A 45 -2.49 -9.15 1.36
C LEU A 45 -1.14 -8.53 0.98
N THR A 46 -0.95 -7.28 1.33
CA THR A 46 0.33 -6.57 1.21
C THR A 46 0.76 -5.96 2.53
N THR A 47 2.06 -5.76 2.68
CA THR A 47 2.62 -5.04 3.82
C THR A 47 2.30 -3.54 3.72
N GLU A 48 1.85 -2.95 4.81
CA GLU A 48 1.53 -1.52 4.88
C GLU A 48 2.59 -0.75 5.65
N LEU A 49 2.88 0.48 5.21
CA LEU A 49 3.75 1.37 5.98
C LEU A 49 3.04 1.79 7.28
N ARG A 50 3.67 1.52 8.41
CA ARG A 50 3.09 1.74 9.73
C ARG A 50 4.01 2.52 10.65
N SER A 51 3.42 3.24 11.62
CA SER A 51 4.16 3.81 12.73
C SER A 51 4.35 2.74 13.81
N ALA A 52 5.61 2.53 14.24
CA ALA A 52 5.94 1.69 15.38
C ALA A 52 5.67 2.35 16.74
N PHE A 53 5.39 3.66 16.77
CA PHE A 53 4.96 4.33 18.00
C PHE A 53 3.55 3.89 18.39
N ALA A 54 3.36 3.68 19.69
CA ALA A 54 2.04 3.45 20.27
C ALA A 54 1.15 4.68 20.04
N MET A 55 -0.14 4.45 19.92
CA MET A 55 -1.15 5.49 20.06
C MET A 55 -1.33 5.82 21.56
N LYS A 56 -2.16 6.80 21.86
CA LYS A 56 -2.57 7.06 23.25
C LYS A 56 -3.27 5.83 23.81
N ASP A 57 -2.97 5.48 25.05
CA ASP A 57 -3.59 4.34 25.74
C ASP A 57 -5.12 4.44 25.69
N ASP A 58 -5.76 3.30 25.47
CA ASP A 58 -7.21 3.14 25.32
C ASP A 58 -7.86 3.97 24.20
N SER A 59 -7.05 4.59 23.31
CA SER A 59 -7.61 5.31 22.16
C SER A 59 -8.04 4.36 21.04
N VAL A 60 -9.10 4.77 20.36
CA VAL A 60 -9.60 4.13 19.14
C VAL A 60 -9.60 5.17 18.03
N GLU A 61 -9.02 4.82 16.89
CA GLU A 61 -9.09 5.60 15.66
C GLU A 61 -9.96 4.85 14.65
N LEU A 62 -11.04 5.47 14.22
CA LEU A 62 -11.84 5.04 13.08
C LEU A 62 -11.28 5.66 11.81
N PHE A 63 -11.29 4.93 10.71
CA PHE A 63 -10.84 5.47 9.43
C PHE A 63 -11.65 4.95 8.25
N ALA A 64 -11.69 5.75 7.19
CA ALA A 64 -12.21 5.36 5.89
C ALA A 64 -11.37 6.01 4.79
N THR A 65 -11.13 5.28 3.71
CA THR A 65 -10.47 5.78 2.50
C THR A 65 -11.25 5.38 1.26
N GLY A 66 -11.23 6.24 0.24
CA GLY A 66 -11.67 5.93 -1.10
C GLY A 66 -10.54 6.22 -2.08
N THR A 67 -10.21 5.26 -2.91
CA THR A 67 -9.18 5.40 -3.95
C THR A 67 -9.81 5.15 -5.31
N ILE A 68 -9.47 6.00 -6.27
CA ILE A 68 -9.74 5.79 -7.69
C ILE A 68 -8.40 5.64 -8.39
N SER A 69 -8.25 4.63 -9.25
CA SER A 69 -7.02 4.37 -9.97
C SER A 69 -7.28 3.96 -11.41
N SER A 70 -6.31 4.24 -12.25
CA SER A 70 -6.23 3.77 -13.61
C SER A 70 -5.09 2.76 -13.68
N VAL A 71 -5.41 1.54 -14.06
CA VAL A 71 -4.45 0.46 -14.26
C VAL A 71 -4.08 0.42 -15.73
N TRP A 72 -2.84 0.70 -16.02
CA TRP A 72 -2.21 0.48 -17.30
C TRP A 72 -0.91 -0.27 -17.08
N ALA A 73 -0.96 -1.59 -17.18
CA ALA A 73 0.18 -2.48 -17.05
C ALA A 73 0.36 -3.21 -18.39
N HIS A 74 1.46 -2.96 -19.07
CA HIS A 74 1.65 -3.41 -20.45
C HIS A 74 3.10 -3.77 -20.74
N SER A 75 3.32 -4.96 -21.33
CA SER A 75 4.58 -5.38 -21.89
C SER A 75 4.36 -6.20 -23.18
N GLU A 76 5.41 -6.74 -23.78
CA GLU A 76 5.26 -7.63 -24.93
C GLU A 76 4.53 -8.95 -24.60
N SER A 77 4.51 -9.36 -23.32
CA SER A 77 3.99 -10.65 -22.87
C SER A 77 2.59 -10.57 -22.23
N PHE A 78 2.14 -9.39 -21.82
CA PHE A 78 0.83 -9.19 -21.20
C PHE A 78 0.33 -7.77 -21.34
N SER A 79 -0.97 -7.57 -21.10
CA SER A 79 -1.60 -6.25 -20.96
C SER A 79 -2.74 -6.30 -19.93
N MET A 80 -2.84 -5.22 -19.15
CA MET A 80 -3.97 -4.96 -18.26
C MET A 80 -4.37 -3.50 -18.44
N ASP A 81 -5.61 -3.26 -18.80
CA ASP A 81 -6.19 -1.94 -18.99
C ASP A 81 -7.58 -1.90 -18.37
N TYR A 82 -7.69 -1.26 -17.20
CA TYR A 82 -8.96 -1.11 -16.51
C TYR A 82 -8.90 -0.03 -15.42
N TYR A 83 -10.07 0.40 -14.95
CA TYR A 83 -10.17 1.24 -13.76
C TYR A 83 -10.45 0.40 -12.53
N GLN A 84 -9.74 0.72 -11.45
CA GLN A 84 -9.93 0.14 -10.14
C GLN A 84 -10.38 1.19 -9.15
N ASN A 85 -11.45 0.88 -8.41
CA ASN A 85 -11.90 1.70 -7.31
C ASN A 85 -11.82 0.89 -6.01
N GLN A 86 -11.29 1.50 -4.97
CA GLN A 86 -11.07 0.85 -3.69
C GLN A 86 -11.73 1.65 -2.58
N VAL A 87 -12.45 0.97 -1.71
CA VAL A 87 -12.96 1.52 -0.45
C VAL A 87 -12.40 0.69 0.69
N VAL A 88 -11.76 1.36 1.66
CA VAL A 88 -11.30 0.71 2.89
C VAL A 88 -11.89 1.44 4.08
N THR A 89 -12.45 0.70 5.04
CA THR A 89 -12.93 1.25 6.30
C THR A 89 -12.52 0.34 7.45
N GLY A 90 -12.23 0.94 8.59
CA GLY A 90 -11.76 0.15 9.73
C GLY A 90 -11.60 0.93 11.00
N ALA A 91 -11.09 0.23 11.99
CA ALA A 91 -10.74 0.76 13.28
C ALA A 91 -9.36 0.25 13.72
N GLN A 92 -8.61 1.10 14.37
CA GLN A 92 -7.34 0.79 15.00
C GLN A 92 -7.45 1.20 16.47
N TRP A 93 -6.98 0.37 17.39
CA TRP A 93 -7.03 0.67 18.83
C TRP A 93 -5.78 0.24 19.57
N GLN A 94 -5.41 1.04 20.55
CA GLN A 94 -4.33 0.73 21.50
C GLN A 94 -4.92 -0.07 22.65
N ILE A 95 -4.72 -1.40 22.64
CA ILE A 95 -5.29 -2.32 23.64
C ILE A 95 -4.54 -2.20 24.97
N THR A 96 -3.24 -2.08 24.90
CA THR A 96 -2.33 -1.87 26.05
C THR A 96 -1.18 -0.97 25.60
N PRO A 97 -0.32 -0.47 26.50
CA PRO A 97 0.83 0.36 26.09
C PRO A 97 1.75 -0.27 25.03
N LYS A 98 1.68 -1.60 24.84
CA LYS A 98 2.51 -2.33 23.88
C LYS A 98 1.75 -3.04 22.78
N PHE A 99 0.44 -3.23 22.90
CA PHE A 99 -0.36 -3.93 21.92
C PHE A 99 -1.33 -2.98 21.22
N LYS A 100 -1.21 -2.93 19.91
CA LYS A 100 -2.11 -2.21 19.00
C LYS A 100 -2.75 -3.20 18.05
N ALA A 101 -4.04 -3.08 17.81
CA ALA A 101 -4.77 -3.91 16.86
C ALA A 101 -5.49 -3.04 15.82
N GLU A 102 -5.71 -3.61 14.65
CA GLU A 102 -6.50 -3.01 13.58
C GLU A 102 -7.42 -4.07 12.98
N LEU A 103 -8.63 -3.67 12.68
CA LEU A 103 -9.57 -4.44 11.87
C LEU A 103 -10.08 -3.53 10.77
N LYS A 104 -10.02 -3.98 9.51
CA LYS A 104 -10.53 -3.24 8.37
C LYS A 104 -11.20 -4.15 7.36
N TYR A 105 -12.12 -3.57 6.63
CA TYR A 105 -12.74 -4.16 5.46
C TYR A 105 -12.30 -3.39 4.22
N GLN A 106 -11.86 -4.13 3.20
CA GLN A 106 -11.42 -3.62 1.90
C GLN A 106 -12.35 -4.15 0.82
N TYR A 107 -12.78 -3.26 -0.06
CA TYR A 107 -13.62 -3.58 -1.20
C TYR A 107 -13.06 -2.92 -2.44
N ASN A 108 -12.64 -3.74 -3.41
CA ASN A 108 -12.14 -3.29 -4.71
C ASN A 108 -13.10 -3.73 -5.79
N TYR A 109 -13.39 -2.86 -6.74
CA TYR A 109 -14.22 -3.16 -7.88
C TYR A 109 -13.72 -2.46 -9.14
N ALA A 110 -13.91 -3.12 -10.28
CA ALA A 110 -13.66 -2.55 -11.59
C ALA A 110 -14.82 -1.61 -11.94
N GLY A 111 -14.56 -0.33 -12.06
CA GLY A 111 -15.64 0.64 -12.36
C GLY A 111 -15.09 1.88 -13.01
N ASN A 112 -15.71 2.30 -14.10
CA ASN A 112 -15.27 3.46 -14.87
C ASN A 112 -15.25 4.71 -14.00
N ASN A 113 -14.08 5.29 -13.80
CA ASN A 113 -13.85 6.51 -13.05
C ASN A 113 -13.38 7.68 -13.94
N ARG A 114 -13.28 7.44 -15.27
CA ARG A 114 -12.94 8.42 -16.31
C ARG A 114 -11.60 9.12 -16.10
N LEU A 115 -10.62 8.42 -15.53
CA LEU A 115 -9.30 8.99 -15.28
C LEU A 115 -8.46 9.19 -16.56
N ASP A 116 -8.76 8.55 -17.69
CA ASP A 116 -7.93 8.62 -18.90
C ASP A 116 -7.63 10.03 -19.34
N SER A 117 -8.65 10.87 -19.48
CA SER A 117 -8.47 12.28 -19.86
C SER A 117 -7.59 13.05 -18.87
N PHE A 118 -7.67 12.70 -17.58
CA PHE A 118 -6.85 13.32 -16.54
C PHE A 118 -5.42 12.81 -16.61
N VAL A 119 -5.22 11.51 -16.80
CA VAL A 119 -3.90 10.86 -16.92
C VAL A 119 -3.11 11.46 -18.07
N TYR A 120 -3.71 11.57 -19.26
CA TYR A 120 -3.08 12.23 -20.40
C TYR A 120 -2.63 13.65 -20.07
N GLY A 121 -3.51 14.47 -19.48
CA GLY A 121 -3.18 15.84 -19.08
C GLY A 121 -2.11 15.94 -18.01
N PHE A 122 -2.08 14.99 -17.06
CA PHE A 122 -1.08 14.91 -16.00
C PHE A 122 0.30 14.55 -16.57
N HIS A 123 0.38 13.51 -17.39
CA HIS A 123 1.62 13.10 -18.04
C HIS A 123 2.19 14.19 -18.95
N ASP A 124 1.35 14.85 -19.74
CA ASP A 124 1.77 15.95 -20.60
C ASP A 124 2.32 17.12 -19.78
N PHE A 125 1.68 17.46 -18.66
CA PHE A 125 2.12 18.56 -17.80
C PHE A 125 3.49 18.29 -17.14
N PHE A 126 3.76 17.04 -16.73
CA PHE A 126 5.02 16.64 -16.10
C PHE A 126 6.07 16.11 -17.09
N GLY A 127 5.73 15.99 -18.37
CA GLY A 127 6.64 15.43 -19.38
C GLY A 127 6.90 13.95 -19.22
N ILE A 128 5.95 13.20 -18.64
CA ILE A 128 5.99 11.75 -18.47
C ILE A 128 5.50 11.09 -19.76
N GLY A 129 6.15 10.02 -20.21
CA GLY A 129 5.71 9.26 -21.39
C GLY A 129 4.38 8.54 -21.16
N GLN A 130 3.58 8.38 -22.21
CA GLN A 130 2.27 7.70 -22.12
C GLN A 130 2.35 6.16 -22.10
N ASN A 131 3.53 5.58 -22.20
CA ASN A 131 3.78 4.12 -22.24
C ASN A 131 2.85 3.36 -23.18
N GLY A 132 2.51 3.95 -24.34
CA GLY A 132 1.65 3.34 -25.37
C GLY A 132 0.15 3.45 -25.12
N ARG A 133 -0.30 4.00 -23.99
CA ARG A 133 -1.72 4.20 -23.67
C ARG A 133 -2.45 5.06 -24.73
N ASP A 134 -1.77 6.03 -25.33
CA ASP A 134 -2.27 6.90 -26.39
C ASP A 134 -2.62 6.15 -27.70
N LYS A 135 -2.36 4.86 -27.79
CA LYS A 135 -2.61 4.01 -28.97
C LYS A 135 -3.79 3.03 -28.79
N VAL A 136 -4.40 2.99 -27.63
CA VAL A 136 -5.54 2.13 -27.31
C VAL A 136 -6.79 2.97 -27.10
N GLU A 137 -7.96 2.33 -27.19
CA GLU A 137 -9.24 2.98 -26.94
C GLU A 137 -9.41 3.27 -25.43
N ASP A 138 -10.04 4.38 -25.08
CA ASP A 138 -10.35 4.73 -23.70
C ASP A 138 -11.41 3.78 -23.10
N ASP A 139 -11.55 3.80 -21.77
CA ASP A 139 -12.59 3.09 -21.03
C ASP A 139 -12.59 1.57 -21.19
N GLN A 140 -11.42 0.96 -21.39
CA GLN A 140 -11.29 -0.49 -21.52
C GLN A 140 -11.37 -1.19 -20.14
N PHE A 141 -11.81 -2.47 -20.17
CA PHE A 141 -11.75 -3.41 -19.06
C PHE A 141 -11.25 -4.74 -19.58
N SER A 142 -9.93 -4.88 -19.70
CA SER A 142 -9.29 -6.02 -20.30
C SER A 142 -8.05 -6.49 -19.54
N ILE A 143 -7.85 -7.80 -19.47
CA ILE A 143 -6.64 -8.47 -18.98
C ILE A 143 -6.28 -9.56 -19.95
N SER A 144 -5.09 -9.50 -20.53
CA SER A 144 -4.57 -10.50 -21.44
C SER A 144 -3.19 -10.95 -21.00
N VAL A 145 -3.03 -12.27 -20.74
CA VAL A 145 -1.74 -12.92 -20.49
C VAL A 145 -1.69 -14.19 -21.31
N PRO A 146 -1.34 -14.08 -22.61
CA PRO A 146 -1.44 -15.18 -23.58
C PRO A 146 -0.67 -16.45 -23.18
N LYS A 147 0.48 -16.30 -22.52
CA LYS A 147 1.31 -17.42 -22.04
C LYS A 147 0.53 -18.37 -21.13
N TYR A 148 -0.43 -17.88 -20.36
CA TYR A 148 -1.25 -18.65 -19.43
C TYR A 148 -2.70 -18.82 -19.91
N GLY A 149 -3.01 -18.36 -21.12
CA GLY A 149 -4.36 -18.47 -21.68
C GLY A 149 -5.38 -17.53 -21.01
N VAL A 150 -4.90 -16.50 -20.31
CA VAL A 150 -5.78 -15.48 -19.72
C VAL A 150 -6.18 -14.50 -20.82
N ASP A 151 -7.48 -14.35 -21.02
CA ASP A 151 -8.11 -13.33 -21.88
C ASP A 151 -9.46 -12.97 -21.28
N THR A 152 -9.48 -11.94 -20.44
CA THR A 152 -10.65 -11.46 -19.73
C THR A 152 -11.02 -10.09 -20.24
N GLN A 153 -12.25 -9.95 -20.72
CA GLN A 153 -12.77 -8.73 -21.33
C GLN A 153 -14.10 -8.34 -20.65
N ASP A 154 -14.49 -7.07 -20.77
CA ASP A 154 -15.81 -6.56 -20.39
C ASP A 154 -16.21 -6.81 -18.92
N PHE A 155 -15.24 -6.79 -18.00
CA PHE A 155 -15.50 -7.02 -16.57
C PHE A 155 -15.83 -5.74 -15.78
N GLU A 156 -16.31 -4.70 -16.45
CA GLU A 156 -16.80 -3.50 -15.77
C GLU A 156 -17.87 -3.85 -14.72
N ASN A 157 -17.80 -3.19 -13.56
CA ASN A 157 -18.64 -3.41 -12.38
C ASN A 157 -18.44 -4.76 -11.65
N GLU A 158 -17.43 -5.54 -12.00
CA GLU A 158 -17.09 -6.73 -11.23
C GLU A 158 -16.31 -6.40 -9.95
N ILE A 159 -16.50 -7.26 -8.96
CA ILE A 159 -15.76 -7.19 -7.69
C ILE A 159 -14.39 -7.83 -7.90
N LEU A 160 -13.33 -7.08 -7.67
CA LEU A 160 -11.94 -7.56 -7.74
C LEU A 160 -11.50 -8.20 -6.42
N SER A 161 -11.88 -7.59 -5.29
CA SER A 161 -11.68 -8.18 -3.96
C SER A 161 -12.71 -7.67 -2.94
N SER A 162 -13.01 -8.52 -1.96
CA SER A 162 -13.90 -8.23 -0.83
C SER A 162 -13.31 -8.91 0.41
N ALA A 163 -12.53 -8.15 1.19
CA ALA A 163 -11.63 -8.73 2.18
C ALA A 163 -11.78 -8.14 3.57
N LEU A 164 -11.73 -9.00 4.57
CA LEU A 164 -11.56 -8.65 5.96
C LEU A 164 -10.08 -8.83 6.33
N HIS A 165 -9.45 -7.78 6.85
CA HIS A 165 -8.06 -7.79 7.28
C HIS A 165 -7.98 -7.44 8.77
N SER A 166 -7.28 -8.27 9.54
CA SER A 166 -6.92 -8.00 10.93
C SER A 166 -5.40 -7.92 11.08
N TYR A 167 -4.95 -7.02 11.94
CA TYR A 167 -3.55 -6.81 12.24
C TYR A 167 -3.34 -6.65 13.73
N LEU A 168 -2.34 -7.32 14.28
CA LEU A 168 -1.92 -7.17 15.66
C LEU A 168 -0.45 -6.79 15.70
N GLU A 169 -0.12 -5.75 16.44
CA GLU A 169 1.23 -5.21 16.59
C GLU A 169 1.68 -5.22 18.03
N TYR A 170 2.93 -5.64 18.24
CA TYR A 170 3.61 -5.58 19.52
C TYR A 170 4.80 -4.63 19.46
N GLN A 171 4.81 -3.58 20.28
CA GLN A 171 5.91 -2.66 20.40
C GLN A 171 7.06 -3.28 21.20
N LEU A 172 8.16 -3.57 20.53
CA LEU A 172 9.36 -4.14 21.14
C LEU A 172 10.11 -3.12 21.97
N PHE A 173 10.24 -1.92 21.39
CA PHE A 173 11.04 -0.84 21.97
C PHE A 173 10.45 0.51 21.55
N ALA A 174 10.48 1.46 22.47
CA ALA A 174 10.25 2.88 22.17
C ALA A 174 11.03 3.77 23.13
N ASN A 175 11.53 4.88 22.62
CA ASN A 175 12.03 6.00 23.39
C ASN A 175 11.46 7.30 22.79
N GLU A 176 11.98 8.45 23.20
CA GLU A 176 11.51 9.76 22.74
C GLU A 176 11.52 9.91 21.20
N HIS A 177 12.50 9.32 20.53
CA HIS A 177 12.70 9.52 19.09
C HIS A 177 12.55 8.25 18.24
N ASN A 178 12.65 7.07 18.82
CA ASN A 178 12.70 5.83 18.07
C ASN A 178 11.70 4.81 18.61
N ALA A 179 11.08 4.08 17.71
CA ALA A 179 10.26 2.94 18.05
C ALA A 179 10.49 1.79 17.07
N VAL A 180 10.37 0.55 17.58
CA VAL A 180 10.40 -0.68 16.82
C VAL A 180 9.23 -1.55 17.24
N SER A 181 8.53 -2.12 16.28
CA SER A 181 7.43 -3.06 16.51
C SER A 181 7.48 -4.25 15.55
N LEU A 182 6.83 -5.33 15.96
CA LEU A 182 6.53 -6.49 15.12
C LEU A 182 5.03 -6.66 15.03
N GLY A 183 4.55 -7.04 13.85
CA GLY A 183 3.13 -7.25 13.61
C GLY A 183 2.84 -8.49 12.80
N ALA A 184 1.62 -9.00 12.96
CA ALA A 184 1.08 -10.11 12.21
C ALA A 184 -0.28 -9.74 11.61
N SER A 185 -0.51 -10.15 10.38
CA SER A 185 -1.74 -9.92 9.61
C SER A 185 -2.45 -11.22 9.31
N LEU A 186 -3.78 -11.18 9.33
CA LEU A 186 -4.66 -12.19 8.74
C LEU A 186 -5.57 -11.48 7.75
N TYR A 187 -5.70 -12.05 6.57
CA TYR A 187 -6.50 -11.51 5.48
C TYR A 187 -7.39 -12.61 4.91
N PHE A 188 -8.68 -12.35 4.90
CA PHE A 188 -9.68 -13.24 4.34
C PHE A 188 -10.42 -12.51 3.22
N ASN A 189 -10.25 -13.01 1.98
CA ASN A 189 -10.90 -12.46 0.79
C ASN A 189 -11.93 -13.44 0.26
N LYS A 190 -13.11 -12.92 -0.12
CA LYS A 190 -14.16 -13.72 -0.75
C LYS A 190 -14.90 -12.93 -1.82
N VAL A 191 -14.73 -13.38 -3.06
CA VAL A 191 -15.50 -12.96 -4.23
C VAL A 191 -16.30 -14.15 -4.73
N ASN A 192 -17.65 -14.02 -4.79
CA ASN A 192 -18.53 -15.15 -5.01
C ASN A 192 -18.81 -15.45 -6.49
N SER A 193 -18.60 -14.49 -7.40
CA SER A 193 -18.96 -14.58 -8.81
C SER A 193 -18.05 -13.71 -9.67
N GLY A 194 -18.15 -13.87 -10.99
CA GLY A 194 -17.36 -13.11 -11.98
C GLY A 194 -16.01 -13.73 -12.24
N HIS A 195 -15.19 -13.02 -13.02
CA HIS A 195 -13.86 -13.48 -13.45
C HIS A 195 -12.87 -13.54 -12.28
N PHE A 196 -13.09 -12.76 -11.23
CA PHE A 196 -12.23 -12.70 -10.03
C PHE A 196 -12.79 -13.52 -8.86
N LYS A 197 -13.68 -14.50 -9.15
CA LYS A 197 -14.21 -15.41 -8.13
C LYS A 197 -13.08 -16.09 -7.38
N ARG A 198 -13.01 -15.84 -6.06
CA ARG A 198 -11.91 -16.32 -5.21
C ARG A 198 -12.35 -16.42 -3.76
N GLU A 199 -11.80 -17.42 -3.07
CA GLU A 199 -11.77 -17.48 -1.62
C GLU A 199 -10.32 -17.72 -1.20
N ALA A 200 -9.73 -16.85 -0.38
CA ALA A 200 -8.34 -16.94 0.01
C ALA A 200 -8.14 -16.50 1.47
N PHE A 201 -7.23 -17.19 2.16
CA PHE A 201 -6.79 -16.86 3.50
C PHE A 201 -5.28 -16.65 3.52
N GLU A 202 -4.86 -15.39 3.57
CA GLU A 202 -3.46 -15.03 3.53
C GLU A 202 -2.97 -14.53 4.89
N GLN A 203 -1.68 -14.69 5.14
CA GLN A 203 -1.05 -14.32 6.41
C GLN A 203 0.18 -13.45 6.14
N GLY A 204 0.50 -12.56 7.08
CA GLY A 204 1.66 -11.70 6.94
C GLY A 204 2.37 -11.47 8.27
N LEU A 205 3.67 -11.25 8.19
CA LEU A 205 4.51 -10.79 9.30
C LEU A 205 5.25 -9.55 8.86
N GLN A 206 5.35 -8.55 9.72
CA GLN A 206 6.10 -7.34 9.41
C GLN A 206 6.85 -6.79 10.63
N ALA A 207 7.98 -6.14 10.35
CA ALA A 207 8.73 -5.34 11.30
C ALA A 207 8.62 -3.86 10.91
N ASN A 208 8.35 -3.00 11.88
CA ASN A 208 8.23 -1.57 11.68
C ASN A 208 9.30 -0.85 12.49
N TYR A 209 9.86 0.20 11.91
CA TYR A 209 10.70 1.16 12.58
C TYR A 209 10.16 2.56 12.34
N SER A 210 10.19 3.38 13.39
CA SER A 210 9.82 4.80 13.30
C SER A 210 10.83 5.66 14.03
N PHE A 211 11.14 6.80 13.43
CA PHE A 211 11.90 7.88 14.03
C PHE A 211 11.08 9.17 13.99
N SER A 212 11.10 9.95 15.07
CA SER A 212 10.44 11.25 15.15
C SER A 212 11.34 12.24 15.87
N TYR A 213 11.52 13.40 15.27
CA TYR A 213 12.27 14.50 15.87
C TYR A 213 11.70 15.85 15.41
N GLU A 214 11.22 16.65 16.35
CA GLU A 214 10.58 17.95 16.09
C GLU A 214 9.44 17.81 15.04
N LYS A 215 9.64 18.38 13.84
CA LYS A 215 8.68 18.38 12.73
C LYS A 215 8.86 17.21 11.76
N HIS A 216 9.82 16.36 11.98
CA HIS A 216 10.25 15.31 11.07
C HIS A 216 9.89 13.93 11.59
N ALA A 217 9.41 13.07 10.72
CA ALA A 217 9.21 11.66 11.01
C ALA A 217 9.67 10.79 9.84
N ILE A 218 10.25 9.64 10.17
CA ILE A 218 10.63 8.60 9.21
C ILE A 218 9.97 7.31 9.64
N PHE A 219 9.46 6.56 8.68
CA PHE A 219 8.83 5.28 8.86
C PHE A 219 9.47 4.27 7.93
N SER A 220 9.65 3.05 8.38
CA SER A 220 10.09 1.95 7.53
C SER A 220 9.40 0.67 7.96
N THR A 221 8.98 -0.12 7.01
CA THR A 221 8.35 -1.42 7.21
C THR A 221 8.97 -2.43 6.27
N LEU A 222 9.29 -3.61 6.78
CA LEU A 222 9.68 -4.78 6.01
C LEU A 222 8.73 -5.92 6.40
N GLY A 223 8.16 -6.61 5.41
CA GLY A 223 7.22 -7.69 5.66
C GLY A 223 7.35 -8.84 4.69
N VAL A 224 6.81 -9.96 5.08
CA VAL A 224 6.60 -11.16 4.28
C VAL A 224 5.12 -11.51 4.32
N THR A 225 4.56 -11.81 3.15
CA THR A 225 3.20 -12.31 2.99
C THR A 225 3.24 -13.75 2.50
N PHE A 226 2.41 -14.60 3.10
CA PHE A 226 2.16 -15.98 2.68
C PHE A 226 0.81 -16.01 1.98
N HIS A 227 0.83 -16.37 0.69
CA HIS A 227 -0.33 -16.33 -0.19
C HIS A 227 -1.09 -17.66 -0.19
N ASP A 228 -2.39 -17.57 -0.45
CA ASP A 228 -3.29 -18.70 -0.65
C ASP A 228 -3.94 -18.57 -2.03
N GLY A 229 -3.17 -18.93 -3.07
CA GLY A 229 -3.56 -18.77 -4.47
C GLY A 229 -3.54 -17.32 -4.96
N GLY A 230 -3.93 -17.13 -6.20
CA GLY A 230 -3.81 -15.86 -6.90
C GLY A 230 -5.14 -15.14 -7.18
N VAL A 231 -5.03 -13.89 -7.60
CA VAL A 231 -6.17 -13.06 -8.05
C VAL A 231 -6.75 -13.57 -9.36
N ILE A 232 -5.88 -14.02 -10.25
CA ILE A 232 -6.22 -14.64 -11.54
C ILE A 232 -5.78 -16.10 -11.46
N SER A 233 -6.73 -17.02 -11.49
CA SER A 233 -6.51 -18.44 -11.14
C SER A 233 -5.51 -19.17 -12.03
N GLU A 234 -5.37 -18.73 -13.27
CA GLU A 234 -4.53 -19.34 -14.30
C GLU A 234 -3.04 -19.01 -14.16
N LEU A 235 -2.71 -17.97 -13.39
CA LEU A 235 -1.33 -17.56 -13.20
C LEU A 235 -0.63 -18.42 -12.14
N PRO A 236 0.66 -18.75 -12.32
CA PRO A 236 1.46 -19.38 -11.27
C PRO A 236 1.86 -18.33 -10.23
N TYR A 237 1.43 -18.52 -9.01
CA TYR A 237 1.75 -17.60 -7.91
C TYR A 237 2.84 -18.14 -7.01
N LYS A 238 3.66 -17.25 -6.47
CA LYS A 238 4.60 -17.56 -5.40
C LYS A 238 3.85 -17.84 -4.11
N ASP A 239 4.35 -18.78 -3.30
CA ASP A 239 3.80 -19.10 -1.98
C ASP A 239 4.00 -17.93 -1.00
N ASN A 240 5.01 -17.12 -1.21
CA ASN A 240 5.30 -15.96 -0.37
C ASN A 240 5.99 -14.84 -1.16
N THR A 241 5.83 -13.60 -0.68
CA THR A 241 6.48 -12.42 -1.22
C THR A 241 7.00 -11.53 -0.11
N VAL A 242 8.04 -10.75 -0.43
CA VAL A 242 8.62 -9.75 0.47
C VAL A 242 8.22 -8.35 0.01
N SER A 243 7.89 -7.49 0.95
CA SER A 243 7.59 -6.09 0.68
C SER A 243 8.38 -5.19 1.61
N PHE A 244 8.78 -4.03 1.10
CA PHE A 244 9.47 -3.00 1.85
C PHE A 244 8.81 -1.64 1.58
N ALA A 245 8.67 -0.83 2.61
CA ALA A 245 8.24 0.55 2.47
C ALA A 245 9.07 1.48 3.37
N ILE A 246 9.30 2.69 2.87
CA ILE A 246 9.90 3.79 3.64
C ILE A 246 9.11 5.06 3.39
N GLY A 247 8.89 5.86 4.42
CA GLY A 247 8.18 7.12 4.34
C GLY A 247 8.84 8.21 5.16
N TYR A 248 8.61 9.44 4.74
CA TYR A 248 9.01 10.64 5.42
C TYR A 248 7.82 11.57 5.56
N GLY A 249 7.64 12.11 6.75
CA GLY A 249 6.62 13.09 7.05
C GLY A 249 7.21 14.37 7.62
N TYR A 250 6.60 15.51 7.24
CA TYR A 250 6.98 16.82 7.71
C TYR A 250 5.75 17.62 8.18
N ALA A 251 5.78 18.06 9.43
CA ALA A 251 4.78 18.98 9.98
C ALA A 251 5.10 20.41 9.58
N ILE A 252 4.43 20.95 8.56
CA ILE A 252 4.53 22.36 8.16
C ILE A 252 4.08 23.23 9.34
N THR A 253 2.91 22.90 9.88
CA THR A 253 2.34 23.43 11.10
C THR A 253 1.79 22.27 11.95
N PRO A 254 1.33 22.49 13.20
CA PRO A 254 0.67 21.42 13.95
C PRO A 254 -0.52 20.75 13.25
N SER A 255 -1.21 21.49 12.36
CA SER A 255 -2.39 20.99 11.64
C SER A 255 -2.14 20.59 10.20
N HIS A 256 -0.98 20.87 9.62
CA HIS A 256 -0.71 20.67 8.19
C HIS A 256 0.55 19.82 8.00
N HIS A 257 0.39 18.61 7.50
CA HIS A 257 1.50 17.68 7.27
C HIS A 257 1.61 17.32 5.79
N ILE A 258 2.83 17.21 5.31
CA ILE A 258 3.16 16.54 4.04
C ILE A 258 3.79 15.20 4.39
N VAL A 259 3.38 14.16 3.70
CA VAL A 259 3.91 12.80 3.85
C VAL A 259 4.22 12.25 2.48
N THR A 260 5.43 11.73 2.30
CA THR A 260 5.82 10.99 1.11
C THR A 260 6.27 9.61 1.50
N SER A 261 6.04 8.62 0.64
CA SER A 261 6.54 7.27 0.84
C SER A 261 6.86 6.58 -0.47
N TYR A 262 7.71 5.58 -0.36
CA TYR A 262 8.05 4.65 -1.41
C TYR A 262 7.76 3.24 -0.92
N HIS A 263 7.10 2.47 -1.76
CA HIS A 263 6.76 1.08 -1.52
C HIS A 263 7.36 0.21 -2.63
N ASN A 264 7.94 -0.90 -2.25
CA ASN A 264 8.37 -1.96 -3.14
C ASN A 264 7.63 -3.24 -2.75
N TYR A 265 6.90 -3.78 -3.69
CA TYR A 265 6.21 -5.06 -3.56
C TYR A 265 6.87 -6.06 -4.51
N GLU A 266 7.39 -7.15 -4.00
CA GLU A 266 7.87 -8.24 -4.87
C GLU A 266 6.74 -8.72 -5.76
N GLY A 267 7.06 -9.03 -7.03
CA GLY A 267 6.09 -9.59 -7.97
C GLY A 267 5.54 -10.92 -7.48
N THR A 268 4.23 -11.06 -7.54
CA THR A 268 3.51 -12.21 -6.97
C THR A 268 3.50 -13.43 -7.89
N VAL A 269 3.76 -13.25 -9.19
CA VAL A 269 3.77 -14.35 -10.17
C VAL A 269 5.12 -15.05 -10.17
N ASP A 270 5.13 -16.39 -10.13
CA ASP A 270 6.33 -17.22 -10.20
C ASP A 270 6.73 -17.45 -11.67
N ASP A 271 7.34 -16.44 -12.24
CA ASP A 271 7.78 -16.41 -13.64
C ASP A 271 9.12 -15.68 -13.75
N SER A 272 9.67 -15.61 -14.96
CA SER A 272 10.88 -14.86 -15.32
C SER A 272 10.60 -13.65 -16.22
N ASP A 273 9.34 -13.41 -16.57
CA ASP A 273 8.92 -12.32 -17.43
C ASP A 273 8.63 -11.04 -16.64
N ASP A 274 8.47 -9.91 -17.33
CA ASP A 274 8.21 -8.58 -16.77
C ASP A 274 7.05 -8.57 -15.74
N PHE A 275 6.07 -9.46 -15.95
CA PHE A 275 4.92 -9.61 -15.06
C PHE A 275 5.27 -10.14 -13.65
N SER A 276 6.45 -10.76 -13.50
CA SER A 276 6.99 -11.23 -12.22
C SER A 276 7.87 -10.22 -11.50
N GLU A 277 8.17 -9.08 -12.12
CA GLU A 277 9.00 -8.05 -11.53
C GLU A 277 8.30 -7.34 -10.36
N SER A 278 9.12 -6.71 -9.53
CA SER A 278 8.61 -5.92 -8.40
C SER A 278 7.85 -4.70 -8.89
N SER A 279 6.76 -4.39 -8.18
CA SER A 279 5.99 -3.19 -8.35
C SER A 279 6.49 -2.09 -7.39
N HIS A 280 6.55 -0.86 -7.88
CA HIS A 280 7.11 0.28 -7.17
C HIS A 280 6.08 1.42 -7.12
N GLU A 281 5.66 1.82 -5.93
CA GLU A 281 4.69 2.89 -5.74
C GLU A 281 5.31 4.06 -4.97
N TYR A 282 5.22 5.25 -5.53
CA TYR A 282 5.56 6.50 -4.88
C TYR A 282 4.29 7.21 -4.44
N VAL A 283 4.23 7.58 -3.19
CA VAL A 283 3.10 8.29 -2.60
C VAL A 283 3.53 9.69 -2.21
N LEU A 284 2.78 10.68 -2.65
CA LEU A 284 2.85 12.04 -2.14
C LEU A 284 1.48 12.43 -1.62
N GLY A 285 1.42 12.84 -0.35
CA GLY A 285 0.14 13.23 0.20
C GLY A 285 0.22 14.32 1.25
N TYR A 286 -0.95 14.82 1.55
CA TYR A 286 -1.19 15.90 2.49
C TYR A 286 -2.23 15.48 3.52
N ARG A 287 -2.00 15.87 4.77
CA ARG A 287 -2.94 15.69 5.88
C ARG A 287 -3.27 17.01 6.53
N TYR A 288 -4.55 17.22 6.76
CA TYR A 288 -5.08 18.29 7.58
C TYR A 288 -5.63 17.72 8.88
N LEU A 289 -5.07 18.14 10.02
CA LEU A 289 -5.46 17.71 11.36
C LEU A 289 -6.40 18.71 11.99
N LEU A 290 -7.49 18.19 12.52
CA LEU A 290 -8.37 18.82 13.52
C LEU A 290 -8.15 18.14 14.88
N GLU A 291 -8.83 18.62 15.92
CA GLU A 291 -8.69 18.10 17.29
C GLU A 291 -8.90 16.57 17.38
N LYS A 292 -9.93 16.05 16.70
CA LYS A 292 -10.29 14.63 16.72
C LYS A 292 -10.37 13.98 15.34
N ALA A 293 -10.17 14.74 14.28
CA ALA A 293 -10.28 14.25 12.92
C ALA A 293 -9.05 14.60 12.08
N ALA A 294 -8.76 13.78 11.08
CA ALA A 294 -7.79 14.10 10.06
C ALA A 294 -8.40 13.84 8.69
N PHE A 295 -8.13 14.74 7.74
CA PHE A 295 -8.43 14.56 6.33
C PHE A 295 -7.13 14.34 5.58
N GLU A 296 -7.12 13.34 4.71
CA GLU A 296 -5.96 12.95 3.93
C GLU A 296 -6.28 12.99 2.44
N PHE A 297 -5.31 13.43 1.66
CA PHE A 297 -5.32 13.29 0.22
C PHE A 297 -3.95 12.81 -0.23
N SER A 298 -3.89 11.87 -1.15
CA SER A 298 -2.62 11.42 -1.74
C SER A 298 -2.76 11.06 -3.20
N VAL A 299 -1.64 11.20 -3.89
CA VAL A 299 -1.40 10.72 -5.25
C VAL A 299 -0.42 9.55 -5.13
N ILE A 300 -0.68 8.49 -5.83
CA ILE A 300 0.14 7.29 -5.94
C ILE A 300 0.53 7.15 -7.40
N GLU A 301 1.82 7.02 -7.67
CA GLU A 301 2.40 6.96 -9.01
C GLU A 301 3.48 5.90 -9.04
N ASN A 302 3.66 5.26 -10.18
CA ASN A 302 4.78 4.36 -10.42
C ASN A 302 5.75 4.98 -11.43
N ALA A 303 7.00 5.14 -11.02
CA ALA A 303 8.05 5.68 -11.87
C ALA A 303 9.15 4.66 -12.23
N ILE A 304 9.02 3.41 -11.77
CA ILE A 304 9.96 2.31 -12.02
C ILE A 304 9.14 1.07 -12.35
N ASN A 305 9.51 0.32 -13.39
CA ASN A 305 8.77 -0.84 -13.89
C ASN A 305 7.29 -0.48 -14.14
N MET A 306 7.08 0.53 -14.98
CA MET A 306 5.72 1.01 -15.31
C MET A 306 4.87 -0.07 -15.97
N ASP A 307 5.53 -1.12 -16.49
CA ASP A 307 4.89 -2.18 -17.27
C ASP A 307 4.00 -3.12 -16.43
N ASN A 308 4.17 -3.17 -15.10
CA ASN A 308 3.43 -4.10 -14.22
C ASN A 308 2.67 -3.42 -13.07
N SER A 309 2.32 -2.15 -13.19
CA SER A 309 1.72 -1.41 -12.10
C SER A 309 0.58 -0.49 -12.53
N THR A 310 0.04 0.22 -11.55
CA THR A 310 -0.97 1.26 -11.74
C THR A 310 -0.32 2.50 -12.31
N ASP A 311 -0.97 3.11 -13.29
CA ASP A 311 -0.53 4.35 -13.92
C ASP A 311 -0.60 5.52 -12.92
N ILE A 312 -1.77 5.77 -12.36
CA ILE A 312 -1.97 6.77 -11.30
C ILE A 312 -3.14 6.39 -10.39
N ALA A 313 -3.06 6.75 -9.12
CA ALA A 313 -4.18 6.64 -8.19
C ALA A 313 -4.30 7.86 -7.29
N PHE A 314 -5.54 8.19 -6.92
CA PHE A 314 -5.89 9.26 -6.00
C PHE A 314 -6.64 8.69 -4.81
N THR A 315 -6.14 8.94 -3.59
CA THR A 315 -6.79 8.50 -2.36
C THR A 315 -7.25 9.67 -1.54
N PHE A 316 -8.51 9.62 -1.10
CA PHE A 316 -9.06 10.49 -0.05
C PHE A 316 -9.30 9.65 1.20
N GLY A 317 -8.89 10.19 2.34
CA GLY A 317 -9.02 9.54 3.63
C GLY A 317 -9.59 10.45 4.70
N VAL A 318 -10.28 9.84 5.65
CA VAL A 318 -10.71 10.47 6.89
C VAL A 318 -10.36 9.55 8.05
N ARG A 319 -9.87 10.14 9.14
CA ARG A 319 -9.66 9.47 10.43
C ARG A 319 -10.40 10.24 11.51
N TYR A 320 -10.85 9.52 12.53
CA TYR A 320 -11.52 10.11 13.69
C TYR A 320 -11.10 9.37 14.96
N THR A 321 -10.56 10.11 15.93
CA THR A 321 -10.14 9.58 17.24
C THR A 321 -11.25 9.76 18.25
N LEU A 322 -11.64 8.66 18.91
CA LEU A 322 -12.68 8.61 19.94
C LEU A 322 -12.17 9.10 21.30
#